data_0f345d7ddcf091a8e9abcddca86de6d5
#
_entry.id   0f345d7ddcf091a8e9abcddca86de6d5
#
_cell.length_a   1.000
_cell.length_b   1.000
_cell.length_c   1.000
_cell.angle_alpha   90.00
_cell.angle_beta   90.00
_cell.angle_gamma   90.00
#
_symmetry.space_group_name_H-M   'P 1'
#
loop_
_entity.id
_entity.type
_entity.pdbx_description
1 polymer ?
#
loop_
_entity_poly.entity_id
_entity_poly.type
_entity_poly.pdbx_seq_one_letter_code
_entity_poly.pdbx_strand_id
1 'polypeptide(L)'
;VTGGSKGIGRTIAESFRDAGYRVAATCRSGGFPDGVLGVVCDITDQGQVDQAFETIEAELGPVEIVVANAGVTKDTLLMRMSDEDWNTVIDTNLTGTFRVVRRASRAMMRARFGRVILISSVVGLLGSAGQINYASSKSALVGMARSLARELGSRNVTANVIAPGFIETDMTAVLDE
;
A
#
# COMPACT_ATOMS: atom_id res chain seq x y z
N VAL A 1 0.50 7.70 2.59
CA VAL A 1 -0.26 6.46 2.86
C VAL A 1 -1.15 6.16 1.68
N THR A 2 -1.04 5.00 1.03
CA THR A 2 -1.96 4.60 -0.03
C THR A 2 -3.19 3.89 0.54
N GLY A 3 -4.38 4.11 -0.08
CA GLY A 3 -5.65 3.59 0.45
C GLY A 3 -6.05 4.25 1.77
N GLY A 4 -5.76 5.55 1.94
CA GLY A 4 -5.91 6.26 3.21
C GLY A 4 -7.28 6.90 3.46
N SER A 5 -8.30 6.54 2.69
CA SER A 5 -9.66 7.10 2.88
C SER A 5 -10.50 6.35 3.91
N LYS A 6 -10.17 5.08 4.20
CA LYS A 6 -10.93 4.23 5.10
C LYS A 6 -10.07 3.13 5.75
N GLY A 7 -10.66 2.44 6.73
CA GLY A 7 -10.06 1.29 7.41
C GLY A 7 -8.64 1.54 7.93
N ILE A 8 -7.78 0.55 7.82
CA ILE A 8 -6.40 0.58 8.32
C ILE A 8 -5.62 1.78 7.77
N GLY A 9 -5.73 2.07 6.48
CA GLY A 9 -5.01 3.18 5.85
C GLY A 9 -5.40 4.55 6.41
N ARG A 10 -6.69 4.77 6.69
CA ARG A 10 -7.18 5.99 7.33
C ARG A 10 -6.61 6.15 8.73
N THR A 11 -6.72 5.11 9.55
CA THR A 11 -6.20 5.12 10.93
C THR A 11 -4.69 5.36 10.96
N ILE A 12 -3.93 4.78 10.02
CA ILE A 12 -2.49 5.04 9.88
C ILE A 12 -2.24 6.51 9.54
N ALA A 13 -2.99 7.08 8.58
CA ALA A 13 -2.82 8.48 8.19
C ALA A 13 -3.12 9.44 9.36
N GLU A 14 -4.21 9.19 10.09
CA GLU A 14 -4.58 9.93 11.30
C GLU A 14 -3.51 9.81 12.39
N SER A 15 -3.03 8.62 12.67
CA SER A 15 -1.98 8.38 13.67
C SER A 15 -0.67 9.10 13.36
N PHE A 16 -0.24 9.11 12.09
CA PHE A 16 0.94 9.86 11.68
C PHE A 16 0.72 11.37 11.81
N ARG A 17 -0.45 11.89 11.41
CA ARG A 17 -0.82 13.30 11.59
C ARG A 17 -0.77 13.70 13.06
N ASP A 18 -1.39 12.90 13.93
CA ASP A 18 -1.46 13.17 15.37
C ASP A 18 -0.09 13.08 16.06
N ALA A 19 0.83 12.30 15.48
CA ALA A 19 2.24 12.28 15.87
C ALA A 19 3.07 13.45 15.31
N GLY A 20 2.43 14.41 14.61
CA GLY A 20 3.08 15.63 14.10
C GLY A 20 3.76 15.50 12.75
N TYR A 21 3.54 14.41 12.01
CA TYR A 21 4.05 14.27 10.63
C TYR A 21 3.19 15.06 9.64
N ARG A 22 3.82 15.54 8.57
CA ARG A 22 3.12 16.02 7.38
C ARG A 22 2.67 14.80 6.58
N VAL A 23 1.37 14.60 6.45
CA VAL A 23 0.80 13.37 5.89
C VAL A 23 0.03 13.65 4.63
N ALA A 24 0.31 12.86 3.60
CA ALA A 24 -0.56 12.72 2.44
C ALA A 24 -1.19 11.33 2.42
N ALA A 25 -2.43 11.27 1.96
CA ALA A 25 -3.14 10.03 1.72
C ALA A 25 -3.65 9.97 0.28
N THR A 26 -3.58 8.80 -0.34
CA THR A 26 -4.14 8.59 -1.68
C THR A 26 -5.25 7.56 -1.66
N CYS A 27 -6.26 7.76 -2.50
CA CYS A 27 -7.29 6.78 -2.83
C CYS A 27 -7.97 7.14 -4.15
N ARG A 28 -8.83 6.26 -4.67
CA ARG A 28 -9.51 6.46 -5.95
C ARG A 28 -10.69 7.41 -5.90
N SER A 29 -11.35 7.57 -4.76
CA SER A 29 -12.66 8.22 -4.65
C SER A 29 -12.74 9.41 -3.70
N GLY A 30 -11.65 9.78 -3.01
CA GLY A 30 -11.69 10.83 -1.97
C GLY A 30 -12.13 10.32 -0.60
N GLY A 31 -12.60 11.22 0.27
CA GLY A 31 -12.99 10.87 1.64
C GLY A 31 -11.82 10.82 2.63
N PHE A 32 -10.87 11.72 2.46
CA PHE A 32 -9.66 11.77 3.27
C PHE A 32 -9.91 12.31 4.69
N PRO A 33 -9.08 11.94 5.68
CA PRO A 33 -9.16 12.49 7.03
C PRO A 33 -8.83 13.99 7.05
N ASP A 34 -9.43 14.72 8.00
CA ASP A 34 -9.09 16.12 8.23
C ASP A 34 -7.61 16.28 8.61
N GLY A 35 -6.98 17.35 8.12
CA GLY A 35 -5.57 17.63 8.38
C GLY A 35 -4.57 16.72 7.65
N VAL A 36 -5.06 15.90 6.71
CA VAL A 36 -4.24 15.06 5.81
C VAL A 36 -4.41 15.57 4.38
N LEU A 37 -3.32 15.76 3.65
CA LEU A 37 -3.37 16.11 2.23
C LEU A 37 -3.95 14.94 1.43
N GLY A 38 -5.17 15.11 0.93
CA GLY A 38 -5.83 14.09 0.13
C GLY A 38 -5.52 14.23 -1.36
N VAL A 39 -5.05 13.17 -1.99
CA VAL A 39 -4.78 13.14 -3.43
C VAL A 39 -5.48 11.94 -4.08
N VAL A 40 -6.34 12.20 -5.05
CA VAL A 40 -7.00 11.11 -5.82
C VAL A 40 -5.96 10.44 -6.72
N CYS A 41 -5.84 9.11 -6.59
CA CYS A 41 -4.86 8.32 -7.33
C CYS A 41 -5.30 6.86 -7.40
N ASP A 42 -5.34 6.31 -8.59
CA ASP A 42 -5.36 4.86 -8.81
C ASP A 42 -3.92 4.38 -8.96
N ILE A 43 -3.46 3.55 -8.03
CA ILE A 43 -2.08 3.03 -8.04
C ILE A 43 -1.82 2.02 -9.15
N THR A 44 -2.87 1.54 -9.84
CA THR A 44 -2.74 0.70 -11.03
C THR A 44 -2.35 1.49 -12.27
N ASP A 45 -2.42 2.83 -12.23
CA ASP A 45 -2.02 3.73 -13.28
C ASP A 45 -0.71 4.47 -12.91
N GLN A 46 0.35 4.24 -13.69
CA GLN A 46 1.65 4.87 -13.44
C GLN A 46 1.61 6.40 -13.56
N GLY A 47 0.84 6.93 -14.51
CA GLY A 47 0.71 8.38 -14.71
C GLY A 47 0.06 9.05 -13.51
N GLN A 48 -1.00 8.45 -12.96
CA GLN A 48 -1.64 8.95 -11.75
C GLN A 48 -0.72 8.86 -10.52
N VAL A 49 0.08 7.80 -10.41
CA VAL A 49 1.09 7.69 -9.35
C VAL A 49 2.12 8.83 -9.47
N ASP A 50 2.65 9.07 -10.65
CA ASP A 50 3.64 10.14 -10.86
C ASP A 50 3.06 11.51 -10.54
N GLN A 51 1.84 11.82 -11.02
CA GLN A 51 1.14 13.07 -10.74
C GLN A 51 0.81 13.24 -9.24
N ALA A 52 0.40 12.17 -8.56
CA ALA A 52 0.13 12.23 -7.13
C ALA A 52 1.40 12.56 -6.33
N PHE A 53 2.54 11.95 -6.68
CA PHE A 53 3.81 12.28 -6.04
C PHE A 53 4.25 13.73 -6.33
N GLU A 54 4.09 14.23 -7.54
CA GLU A 54 4.37 15.63 -7.88
C GLU A 54 3.56 16.60 -7.01
N THR A 55 2.26 16.35 -6.88
CA THR A 55 1.37 17.15 -6.01
C THR A 55 1.81 17.09 -4.54
N ILE A 56 2.09 15.90 -4.02
CA ILE A 56 2.51 15.70 -2.64
C ILE A 56 3.86 16.37 -2.37
N GLU A 57 4.81 16.20 -3.28
CA GLU A 57 6.15 16.76 -3.16
C GLU A 57 6.16 18.31 -3.24
N ALA A 58 5.24 18.89 -4.02
CA ALA A 58 5.06 20.35 -4.10
C ALA A 58 4.50 20.93 -2.79
N GLU A 59 3.53 20.26 -2.18
CA GLU A 59 2.84 20.74 -0.97
C GLU A 59 3.57 20.41 0.35
N LEU A 60 4.12 19.20 0.44
CA LEU A 60 4.69 18.68 1.68
C LEU A 60 6.20 18.44 1.63
N GLY A 61 6.82 18.59 0.47
CA GLY A 61 8.21 18.22 0.25
C GLY A 61 8.42 16.73 -0.01
N PRO A 62 9.69 16.29 -0.14
CA PRO A 62 10.02 14.92 -0.53
C PRO A 62 9.38 13.87 0.37
N VAL A 63 8.89 12.78 -0.25
CA VAL A 63 8.32 11.65 0.49
C VAL A 63 9.43 10.84 1.14
N GLU A 64 9.48 10.86 2.46
CA GLU A 64 10.47 10.15 3.28
C GLU A 64 9.95 8.82 3.79
N ILE A 65 8.65 8.70 4.00
CA ILE A 65 7.98 7.48 4.51
C ILE A 65 6.85 7.11 3.57
N VAL A 66 6.86 5.88 3.09
CA VAL A 66 5.76 5.29 2.29
C VAL A 66 5.11 4.18 3.08
N VAL A 67 3.80 4.28 3.26
CA VAL A 67 2.96 3.17 3.72
C VAL A 67 2.12 2.69 2.54
N ALA A 68 2.50 1.56 1.96
CA ALA A 68 1.79 0.92 0.87
C ALA A 68 0.71 -0.01 1.45
N ASN A 69 -0.47 0.56 1.65
CA ASN A 69 -1.61 -0.11 2.27
C ASN A 69 -2.74 -0.42 1.28
N ALA A 70 -2.89 0.35 0.20
CA ALA A 70 -3.97 0.13 -0.77
C ALA A 70 -4.01 -1.34 -1.24
N GLY A 71 -5.21 -1.90 -1.25
CA GLY A 71 -5.44 -3.27 -1.66
C GLY A 71 -6.92 -3.57 -1.83
N VAL A 72 -7.19 -4.64 -2.56
CA VAL A 72 -8.54 -5.17 -2.83
C VAL A 72 -8.54 -6.68 -2.65
N THR A 73 -9.73 -7.25 -2.44
CA THR A 73 -9.98 -8.70 -2.51
C THR A 73 -10.96 -9.01 -3.63
N LYS A 74 -10.86 -10.22 -4.17
CA LYS A 74 -11.82 -10.84 -5.09
C LYS A 74 -11.85 -12.33 -4.77
N ASP A 75 -12.62 -12.64 -3.73
CA ASP A 75 -12.63 -13.96 -3.11
C ASP A 75 -13.52 -14.91 -3.87
N THR A 76 -12.92 -16.00 -4.35
CA THR A 76 -13.63 -17.11 -4.99
C THR A 76 -12.74 -18.35 -5.02
N LEU A 77 -13.35 -19.53 -5.03
CA LEU A 77 -12.59 -20.79 -5.09
C LEU A 77 -11.80 -20.89 -6.39
N LEU A 78 -10.62 -21.52 -6.34
CA LEU A 78 -9.68 -21.65 -7.45
C LEU A 78 -10.34 -22.02 -8.78
N MET A 79 -11.23 -23.02 -8.77
CA MET A 79 -11.87 -23.52 -10.00
C MET A 79 -12.89 -22.55 -10.62
N ARG A 80 -13.24 -21.48 -9.91
CA ARG A 80 -14.17 -20.44 -10.37
C ARG A 80 -13.49 -19.08 -10.55
N MET A 81 -12.25 -18.95 -10.13
CA MET A 81 -11.51 -17.69 -10.23
C MET A 81 -11.20 -17.37 -11.68
N SER A 82 -11.67 -16.23 -12.14
CA SER A 82 -11.34 -15.74 -13.48
C SER A 82 -9.95 -15.10 -13.52
N ASP A 83 -9.35 -15.05 -14.72
CA ASP A 83 -8.12 -14.29 -14.93
C ASP A 83 -8.31 -12.79 -14.61
N GLU A 84 -9.51 -12.25 -14.79
CA GLU A 84 -9.84 -10.87 -14.45
C GLU A 84 -9.81 -10.64 -12.93
N ASP A 85 -10.40 -11.53 -12.12
CA ASP A 85 -10.36 -11.45 -10.67
C ASP A 85 -8.93 -11.60 -10.13
N TRP A 86 -8.18 -12.53 -10.71
CA TRP A 86 -6.75 -12.69 -10.41
C TRP A 86 -5.97 -11.41 -10.72
N ASN A 87 -6.05 -10.92 -11.95
CA ASN A 87 -5.31 -9.75 -12.41
C ASN A 87 -5.69 -8.48 -11.64
N THR A 88 -6.98 -8.28 -11.32
CA THR A 88 -7.44 -7.14 -10.52
C THR A 88 -6.73 -7.07 -9.17
N VAL A 89 -6.60 -8.21 -8.49
CA VAL A 89 -5.94 -8.28 -7.18
C VAL A 89 -4.42 -8.12 -7.31
N ILE A 90 -3.80 -8.80 -8.26
CA ILE A 90 -2.35 -8.69 -8.49
C ILE A 90 -1.96 -7.28 -8.92
N ASP A 91 -2.69 -6.69 -9.85
CA ASP A 91 -2.40 -5.33 -10.32
C ASP A 91 -2.51 -4.30 -9.21
N THR A 92 -3.54 -4.38 -8.38
CA THR A 92 -3.70 -3.43 -7.28
C THR A 92 -2.69 -3.69 -6.17
N ASN A 93 -2.69 -4.91 -5.61
CA ASN A 93 -1.97 -5.19 -4.36
C ASN A 93 -0.46 -5.32 -4.54
N LEU A 94 -0.01 -5.79 -5.69
CA LEU A 94 1.41 -6.05 -5.96
C LEU A 94 2.00 -5.06 -6.95
N THR A 95 1.48 -4.99 -8.17
CA THR A 95 2.02 -4.12 -9.21
C THR A 95 1.86 -2.65 -8.86
N GLY A 96 0.70 -2.26 -8.33
CA GLY A 96 0.45 -0.89 -7.85
C GLY A 96 1.37 -0.52 -6.68
N THR A 97 1.55 -1.42 -5.72
CA THR A 97 2.52 -1.24 -4.62
C THR A 97 3.94 -1.04 -5.18
N PHE A 98 4.35 -1.85 -6.15
CA PHE A 98 5.66 -1.69 -6.80
C PHE A 98 5.81 -0.32 -7.47
N ARG A 99 4.79 0.18 -8.19
CA ARG A 99 4.82 1.51 -8.82
C ARG A 99 5.06 2.62 -7.80
N VAL A 100 4.29 2.60 -6.70
CA VAL A 100 4.40 3.57 -5.60
C VAL A 100 5.79 3.54 -4.97
N VAL A 101 6.26 2.37 -4.60
CA VAL A 101 7.59 2.21 -3.96
C VAL A 101 8.71 2.64 -4.90
N ARG A 102 8.65 2.24 -6.18
CA ARG A 102 9.63 2.65 -7.20
C ARG A 102 9.68 4.17 -7.36
N ARG A 103 8.53 4.84 -7.37
CA ARG A 103 8.48 6.31 -7.50
C ARG A 103 9.11 6.99 -6.28
N ALA A 104 8.79 6.55 -5.07
CA ALA A 104 9.34 7.09 -3.83
C ALA A 104 10.85 6.85 -3.67
N SER A 105 11.32 5.68 -4.05
CA SER A 105 12.71 5.25 -3.82
C SER A 105 13.76 6.17 -4.44
N ARG A 106 13.44 6.84 -5.55
CA ARG A 106 14.37 7.77 -6.21
C ARG A 106 14.76 8.96 -5.31
N ALA A 107 13.78 9.58 -4.65
CA ALA A 107 14.02 10.68 -3.72
C ALA A 107 14.72 10.17 -2.44
N MET A 108 14.27 9.06 -1.90
CA MET A 108 14.85 8.43 -0.70
C MET A 108 16.32 8.08 -0.88
N MET A 109 16.72 7.52 -2.03
CA MET A 109 18.12 7.20 -2.33
C MET A 109 19.01 8.45 -2.39
N ARG A 110 18.52 9.55 -2.97
CA ARG A 110 19.26 10.82 -3.05
C ARG A 110 19.42 11.45 -1.67
N ALA A 111 18.33 11.45 -0.89
CA ALA A 111 18.33 11.97 0.48
C ALA A 111 19.12 11.10 1.47
N ARG A 112 19.48 9.85 1.10
CA ARG A 112 20.06 8.83 1.99
C ARG A 112 19.19 8.61 3.24
N PHE A 113 17.91 8.68 3.06
CA PHE A 113 16.91 8.41 4.09
C PHE A 113 15.61 7.96 3.45
N GLY A 114 14.98 6.91 3.99
CA GLY A 114 13.65 6.46 3.58
C GLY A 114 13.13 5.30 4.41
N ARG A 115 11.80 5.23 4.54
CA ARG A 115 11.11 4.14 5.24
C ARG A 115 9.99 3.63 4.36
N VAL A 116 10.08 2.38 3.95
CA VAL A 116 9.04 1.69 3.17
C VAL A 116 8.36 0.70 4.10
N ILE A 117 7.06 0.84 4.26
CA ILE A 117 6.21 -0.03 5.06
C ILE A 117 5.16 -0.64 4.14
N LEU A 118 5.21 -1.96 3.98
CA LEU A 118 4.29 -2.72 3.14
C LEU A 118 3.25 -3.42 4.02
N ILE A 119 1.98 -3.13 3.79
CA ILE A 119 0.90 -3.78 4.53
C ILE A 119 0.51 -5.07 3.82
N SER A 120 0.98 -6.18 4.40
CA SER A 120 0.65 -7.54 3.98
C SER A 120 -0.61 -8.05 4.70
N SER A 121 -0.67 -9.33 5.02
CA SER A 121 -1.72 -9.99 5.79
C SER A 121 -1.19 -11.32 6.32
N VAL A 122 -1.74 -11.79 7.44
CA VAL A 122 -1.52 -13.17 7.89
C VAL A 122 -1.96 -14.19 6.83
N VAL A 123 -2.96 -13.86 6.02
CA VAL A 123 -3.40 -14.68 4.88
C VAL A 123 -2.28 -14.85 3.84
N GLY A 124 -1.41 -13.85 3.66
CA GLY A 124 -0.22 -13.98 2.81
C GLY A 124 0.83 -14.94 3.36
N LEU A 125 0.78 -15.27 4.65
CA LEU A 125 1.71 -16.21 5.30
C LEU A 125 1.12 -17.63 5.43
N LEU A 126 -0.18 -17.72 5.72
CA LEU A 126 -0.85 -18.97 6.04
C LEU A 126 -1.70 -19.52 4.88
N GLY A 127 -2.12 -18.67 3.95
CA GLY A 127 -3.13 -18.98 2.96
C GLY A 127 -4.54 -18.91 3.52
N SER A 128 -5.52 -18.89 2.61
CA SER A 128 -6.96 -19.01 2.93
C SER A 128 -7.68 -19.57 1.73
N ALA A 129 -8.66 -20.44 1.96
CA ALA A 129 -9.51 -20.96 0.89
C ALA A 129 -10.28 -19.80 0.21
N GLY A 130 -10.34 -19.81 -1.10
CA GLY A 130 -11.00 -18.76 -1.87
C GLY A 130 -10.18 -17.46 -2.05
N GLN A 131 -8.99 -17.36 -1.49
CA GLN A 131 -8.16 -16.14 -1.52
C GLN A 131 -6.79 -16.34 -2.17
N ILE A 132 -6.66 -17.23 -3.15
CA ILE A 132 -5.37 -17.55 -3.75
C ILE A 132 -4.70 -16.32 -4.40
N ASN A 133 -5.46 -15.45 -5.07
CA ASN A 133 -4.99 -14.19 -5.62
C ASN A 133 -4.51 -13.22 -4.52
N TYR A 134 -5.32 -13.02 -3.49
CA TYR A 134 -5.01 -12.15 -2.36
C TYR A 134 -3.80 -12.66 -1.57
N ALA A 135 -3.82 -13.93 -1.18
CA ALA A 135 -2.72 -14.58 -0.48
C ALA A 135 -1.40 -14.46 -1.26
N SER A 136 -1.42 -14.75 -2.56
CA SER A 136 -0.25 -14.62 -3.44
C SER A 136 0.27 -13.19 -3.50
N SER A 137 -0.63 -12.21 -3.68
CA SER A 137 -0.26 -10.79 -3.72
C SER A 137 0.40 -10.32 -2.42
N LYS A 138 -0.16 -10.70 -1.28
CA LYS A 138 0.33 -10.31 0.05
C LYS A 138 1.61 -11.04 0.45
N SER A 139 1.76 -12.30 0.06
CA SER A 139 3.00 -13.06 0.24
C SER A 139 4.17 -12.45 -0.55
N ALA A 140 3.92 -12.02 -1.78
CA ALA A 140 4.94 -11.41 -2.65
C ALA A 140 5.56 -10.13 -2.06
N LEU A 141 4.83 -9.38 -1.21
CA LEU A 141 5.35 -8.20 -0.53
C LEU A 141 6.52 -8.51 0.39
N VAL A 142 6.60 -9.71 0.94
CA VAL A 142 7.73 -10.15 1.77
C VAL A 142 9.01 -10.25 0.92
N GLY A 143 8.91 -10.83 -0.28
CA GLY A 143 10.01 -10.89 -1.24
C GLY A 143 10.44 -9.48 -1.68
N MET A 144 9.46 -8.62 -1.98
CA MET A 144 9.72 -7.22 -2.35
C MET A 144 10.47 -6.47 -1.24
N ALA A 145 10.03 -6.55 0.01
CA ALA A 145 10.68 -5.88 1.13
C ALA A 145 12.13 -6.36 1.33
N ARG A 146 12.35 -7.67 1.25
CA ARG A 146 13.70 -8.25 1.39
C ARG A 146 14.66 -7.76 0.30
N SER A 147 14.18 -7.68 -0.94
CA SER A 147 14.97 -7.18 -2.07
C SER A 147 15.27 -5.69 -1.91
N LEU A 148 14.27 -4.88 -1.57
CA LEU A 148 14.43 -3.44 -1.32
C LEU A 148 15.42 -3.18 -0.18
N ALA A 149 15.35 -3.91 0.92
CA ALA A 149 16.27 -3.76 2.05
C ALA A 149 17.73 -4.03 1.65
N ARG A 150 17.97 -5.01 0.78
CA ARG A 150 19.32 -5.32 0.26
C ARG A 150 19.81 -4.28 -0.76
N GLU A 151 18.94 -3.84 -1.64
CA GLU A 151 19.28 -2.91 -2.71
C GLU A 151 19.50 -1.47 -2.19
N LEU A 152 18.66 -1.03 -1.25
CA LEU A 152 18.63 0.35 -0.79
C LEU A 152 19.22 0.57 0.61
N GLY A 153 19.59 -0.50 1.32
CA GLY A 153 20.08 -0.42 2.70
C GLY A 153 21.33 0.45 2.87
N SER A 154 22.28 0.41 1.91
CA SER A 154 23.47 1.26 1.89
C SER A 154 23.16 2.77 1.78
N ARG A 155 21.92 3.11 1.43
CA ARG A 155 21.37 4.47 1.35
C ARG A 155 20.51 4.84 2.55
N ASN A 156 20.58 4.07 3.65
CA ASN A 156 19.74 4.27 4.84
C ASN A 156 18.23 4.25 4.54
N VAL A 157 17.83 3.46 3.54
CA VAL A 157 16.43 3.18 3.24
C VAL A 157 16.09 1.80 3.78
N THR A 158 15.06 1.72 4.63
CA THR A 158 14.59 0.45 5.19
C THR A 158 13.28 0.04 4.55
N ALA A 159 13.05 -1.25 4.44
CA ALA A 159 11.79 -1.82 3.98
C ALA A 159 11.31 -2.89 4.97
N ASN A 160 10.09 -2.72 5.46
CA ASN A 160 9.48 -3.60 6.45
C ASN A 160 8.08 -4.03 5.98
N VAL A 161 7.66 -5.20 6.45
CA VAL A 161 6.33 -5.75 6.19
C VAL A 161 5.58 -5.85 7.51
N ILE A 162 4.35 -5.37 7.51
CA ILE A 162 3.38 -5.60 8.59
C ILE A 162 2.33 -6.56 8.04
N ALA A 163 2.10 -7.66 8.73
CA ALA A 163 1.11 -8.66 8.37
C ALA A 163 -0.02 -8.68 9.42
N PRO A 164 -1.03 -7.79 9.31
CA PRO A 164 -2.14 -7.79 10.24
C PRO A 164 -2.90 -9.11 10.23
N GLY A 165 -3.44 -9.49 11.39
CA GLY A 165 -4.47 -10.51 11.52
C GLY A 165 -5.83 -9.98 11.06
N PHE A 166 -6.89 -10.57 11.64
CA PHE A 166 -8.25 -10.08 11.40
C PHE A 166 -8.43 -8.72 12.11
N ILE A 167 -8.72 -7.69 11.32
CA ILE A 167 -9.03 -6.34 11.80
C ILE A 167 -10.41 -5.98 11.27
N GLU A 168 -11.33 -5.62 12.15
CA GLU A 168 -12.67 -5.17 11.77
C GLU A 168 -12.57 -3.87 10.95
N THR A 169 -13.03 -3.94 9.70
CA THR A 169 -13.06 -2.84 8.75
C THR A 169 -14.19 -3.07 7.76
N ASP A 170 -14.55 -2.08 6.95
CA ASP A 170 -15.53 -2.25 5.85
C ASP A 170 -15.16 -3.42 4.90
N MET A 171 -13.90 -3.77 4.79
CA MET A 171 -13.44 -4.87 3.94
C MET A 171 -13.75 -6.23 4.57
N THR A 172 -13.73 -6.34 5.90
CA THR A 172 -13.96 -7.58 6.63
C THR A 172 -15.41 -7.76 7.08
N ALA A 173 -16.18 -6.68 7.13
CA ALA A 173 -17.61 -6.72 7.49
C ALA A 173 -18.49 -7.59 6.54
N VAL A 174 -17.95 -7.92 5.37
CA VAL A 174 -18.62 -8.80 4.37
C VAL A 174 -18.32 -10.28 4.64
N LEU A 175 -17.39 -10.60 5.56
CA LEU A 175 -16.95 -11.97 5.83
C LEU A 175 -17.65 -12.60 7.06
N ASP A 176 -18.53 -11.86 7.76
CA ASP A 176 -19.21 -12.30 8.99
C ASP A 176 -20.56 -13.02 8.71
N GLU A 177 -20.80 -13.51 7.51
CA GLU A 177 -21.86 -14.46 7.14
C GLU A 177 -21.24 -15.74 6.52
#